data_6270fabe4df1f8414bed63a779f613ae
#
_entry.id   6270fabe4df1f8414bed63a779f613ae
#
_cell.length_a   1.000
_cell.length_b   1.000
_cell.length_c   1.000
_cell.angle_alpha   90.00
_cell.angle_beta   90.00
_cell.angle_gamma   90.00
#
_symmetry.space_group_name_H-M   'P 1'
#
loop_
_entity.id
_entity.type
_entity.pdbx_description
1 polymer ?
#
loop_
_entity_poly.entity_id
_entity_poly.type
_entity_poly.pdbx_seq_one_letter_code
_entity_poly.pdbx_strand_id
1 'polypeptide(L)'
;SLNIFDTLQLEKIKSNQHQDHLYHYLEKRIKTSSKVKSLLSLFILGTKDEQMKEYYQKLTQLSIVHLFALSGMHLTILQKWLMNFLKFFFSKKGQKCISLILIGVYMFSIPYNISYLRAYLMLFLPMIFGKWLNQLDIFSFLTVGMLMYNPYLIYNLSFIFSYLIYFFILLLQNQKAGKYYLFLGSIPIIISIQHVLPVFSFLIGILLMPYIEMIYKSMLYYLLLGKYVLPFLSLEYELLLKMIAFIYDFSFTLPFSQPTLFFIGVYYYLYLKGIYKLNVNRKVTQEVCLLLSVLLAFYFYPYYNMKGQVVMIDVGQGDCFFIQQPYARGNVLIDTGGLQKSDLATSRLIPYLQSQGVFYLDAVFISHEDYDHCGALASLKEHFKVKKVL
;
A
#
# COMPACT_ATOMS: atom_id res chain seq x y z
N SER A 1 -22.76 1.21 12.55
CA SER A 1 -22.00 1.80 11.44
C SER A 1 -21.94 0.81 10.30
N LEU A 2 -22.82 0.99 9.32
CA LEU A 2 -22.89 0.17 8.11
C LEU A 2 -21.53 0.15 7.44
N ASN A 3 -21.06 -1.05 7.13
CA ASN A 3 -19.86 -1.33 6.35
C ASN A 3 -19.93 -0.64 4.99
N ILE A 4 -19.50 0.61 4.91
CA ILE A 4 -19.38 1.38 3.67
C ILE A 4 -18.46 0.65 2.66
N PHE A 5 -17.56 -0.20 3.15
CA PHE A 5 -16.66 -1.01 2.31
C PHE A 5 -17.39 -2.13 1.56
N ASP A 6 -18.45 -2.73 2.10
CA ASP A 6 -19.20 -3.80 1.42
C ASP A 6 -20.12 -3.25 0.32
N THR A 7 -20.67 -2.05 0.50
CA THR A 7 -21.46 -1.37 -0.54
C THR A 7 -20.62 -0.93 -1.73
N LEU A 8 -19.35 -0.52 -1.51
CA LEU A 8 -18.41 -0.19 -2.58
C LEU A 8 -17.94 -1.41 -3.38
N GLN A 9 -17.98 -2.61 -2.78
CA GLN A 9 -17.71 -3.85 -3.54
C GLN A 9 -18.88 -4.24 -4.43
N LEU A 10 -20.12 -3.99 -4.03
CA LEU A 10 -21.32 -4.28 -4.83
C LEU A 10 -21.45 -3.36 -6.05
N GLU A 11 -21.03 -2.09 -5.96
CA GLU A 11 -20.96 -1.20 -7.13
C GLU A 11 -19.89 -1.64 -8.13
N LYS A 12 -18.77 -2.20 -7.68
CA LYS A 12 -17.76 -2.80 -8.57
C LYS A 12 -18.28 -3.94 -9.42
N ILE A 13 -19.27 -4.69 -8.92
CA ILE A 13 -19.86 -5.83 -9.65
C ILE A 13 -20.80 -5.33 -10.77
N LYS A 14 -21.43 -4.17 -10.62
CA LYS A 14 -22.34 -3.61 -11.62
C LYS A 14 -21.65 -2.82 -12.75
N SER A 15 -20.42 -2.34 -12.56
CA SER A 15 -19.69 -1.58 -13.58
C SER A 15 -18.96 -2.45 -14.62
N ASN A 16 -18.99 -3.78 -14.48
CA ASN A 16 -18.19 -4.72 -15.30
C ASN A 16 -18.84 -5.16 -16.61
N GLN A 17 -19.90 -4.51 -17.10
CA GLN A 17 -20.58 -4.94 -18.34
C GLN A 17 -20.08 -4.28 -19.64
N HIS A 18 -19.12 -3.34 -19.57
CA HIS A 18 -18.40 -2.86 -20.76
C HIS A 18 -16.93 -3.31 -20.70
N GLN A 19 -16.71 -4.61 -20.93
CA GLN A 19 -15.34 -5.11 -21.11
C GLN A 19 -14.91 -4.82 -22.54
N ASP A 20 -14.01 -3.86 -22.69
CA ASP A 20 -13.43 -3.48 -23.98
C ASP A 20 -12.69 -4.65 -24.66
N HIS A 21 -12.72 -4.67 -26.00
CA HIS A 21 -12.00 -5.64 -26.82
C HIS A 21 -10.51 -5.77 -26.46
N LEU A 22 -9.87 -4.65 -26.03
CA LEU A 22 -8.48 -4.64 -25.62
C LEU A 22 -8.26 -5.42 -24.33
N TYR A 23 -9.15 -5.27 -23.32
CA TYR A 23 -9.05 -6.06 -22.07
C TYR A 23 -9.13 -7.55 -22.35
N HIS A 24 -10.11 -8.00 -23.13
CA HIS A 24 -10.26 -9.41 -23.50
C HIS A 24 -9.07 -9.94 -24.30
N TYR A 25 -8.51 -9.14 -25.20
CA TYR A 25 -7.32 -9.52 -25.94
C TYR A 25 -6.14 -9.73 -25.00
N LEU A 26 -5.88 -8.79 -24.08
CA LEU A 26 -4.80 -8.89 -23.09
C LEU A 26 -5.04 -10.08 -22.15
N GLU A 27 -6.25 -10.26 -21.64
CA GLU A 27 -6.61 -11.38 -20.78
C GLU A 27 -6.40 -12.73 -21.48
N LYS A 28 -6.83 -12.88 -22.72
CA LYS A 28 -6.62 -14.10 -23.52
C LYS A 28 -5.13 -14.40 -23.70
N ARG A 29 -4.33 -13.36 -23.96
CA ARG A 29 -2.89 -13.51 -24.15
C ARG A 29 -2.16 -13.87 -22.84
N ILE A 30 -2.62 -13.35 -21.71
CA ILE A 30 -2.14 -13.67 -20.38
C ILE A 30 -2.51 -15.10 -19.97
N LYS A 31 -3.74 -15.55 -20.24
CA LYS A 31 -4.22 -16.91 -19.94
C LYS A 31 -3.42 -18.01 -20.63
N THR A 32 -2.78 -17.73 -21.75
CA THR A 32 -1.93 -18.69 -22.45
C THR A 32 -0.60 -18.98 -21.75
N SER A 33 -0.23 -18.22 -20.74
CA SER A 33 1.07 -18.32 -20.04
C SER A 33 0.86 -18.75 -18.58
N SER A 34 0.64 -20.05 -18.34
CA SER A 34 0.31 -20.58 -17.01
C SER A 34 1.32 -20.21 -15.90
N LYS A 35 2.63 -20.22 -16.22
CA LYS A 35 3.70 -19.98 -15.23
C LYS A 35 3.76 -18.53 -14.71
N VAL A 36 3.48 -17.53 -15.53
CA VAL A 36 3.60 -16.10 -15.18
C VAL A 36 2.27 -15.35 -15.21
N LYS A 37 1.16 -16.09 -15.30
CA LYS A 37 -0.19 -15.54 -15.41
C LYS A 37 -0.51 -14.57 -14.28
N SER A 38 -0.25 -14.96 -13.04
CA SER A 38 -0.56 -14.17 -11.85
C SER A 38 0.21 -12.84 -11.83
N LEU A 39 1.49 -12.87 -12.24
CA LEU A 39 2.33 -11.69 -12.35
C LEU A 39 1.84 -10.74 -13.45
N LEU A 40 1.55 -11.28 -14.64
CA LEU A 40 1.02 -10.51 -15.77
C LEU A 40 -0.35 -9.89 -15.45
N SER A 41 -1.25 -10.66 -14.78
CA SER A 41 -2.55 -10.15 -14.36
C SER A 41 -2.40 -8.98 -13.39
N LEU A 42 -1.47 -9.07 -12.46
CA LEU A 42 -1.22 -8.02 -11.47
C LEU A 42 -0.68 -6.74 -12.11
N PHE A 43 0.34 -6.84 -12.98
CA PHE A 43 1.05 -5.67 -13.54
C PHE A 43 0.46 -5.13 -14.84
N ILE A 44 -0.28 -5.93 -15.59
CA ILE A 44 -0.90 -5.48 -16.85
C ILE A 44 -2.39 -5.20 -16.67
N LEU A 45 -3.12 -6.07 -15.98
CA LEU A 45 -4.56 -5.88 -15.79
C LEU A 45 -4.94 -5.22 -14.45
N GLY A 46 -4.01 -5.15 -13.48
CA GLY A 46 -4.29 -4.66 -12.14
C GLY A 46 -5.19 -5.60 -11.32
N THR A 47 -5.35 -6.85 -11.75
CA THR A 47 -6.18 -7.86 -11.09
C THR A 47 -5.34 -8.81 -10.25
N LYS A 48 -5.86 -9.23 -9.09
CA LYS A 48 -5.19 -10.16 -8.18
C LYS A 48 -5.74 -11.57 -8.42
N ASP A 49 -4.84 -12.53 -8.63
CA ASP A 49 -5.15 -13.95 -8.67
C ASP A 49 -4.98 -14.55 -7.26
N GLU A 50 -5.67 -15.64 -6.95
CA GLU A 50 -5.57 -16.32 -5.65
C GLU A 50 -4.14 -16.79 -5.33
N GLN A 51 -3.39 -17.24 -6.34
CA GLN A 51 -1.99 -17.63 -6.18
C GLN A 51 -1.09 -16.50 -5.69
N MET A 52 -1.42 -15.24 -6.04
CA MET A 52 -0.69 -14.05 -5.56
C MET A 52 -1.13 -13.57 -4.18
N LYS A 53 -2.22 -14.10 -3.62
CA LYS A 53 -2.79 -13.63 -2.36
C LYS A 53 -1.81 -13.78 -1.19
N GLU A 54 -1.16 -14.94 -1.07
CA GLU A 54 -0.15 -15.19 -0.04
C GLU A 54 1.06 -14.25 -0.17
N TYR A 55 1.62 -14.16 -1.38
CA TYR A 55 2.75 -13.25 -1.63
C TYR A 55 2.36 -11.79 -1.40
N TYR A 56 1.14 -11.41 -1.76
CA TYR A 56 0.64 -10.06 -1.55
C TYR A 56 0.50 -9.73 -0.05
N GLN A 57 0.14 -10.69 0.78
CA GLN A 57 0.15 -10.54 2.24
C GLN A 57 1.58 -10.30 2.77
N LYS A 58 2.56 -11.10 2.32
CA LYS A 58 3.98 -10.91 2.65
C LYS A 58 4.49 -9.52 2.24
N LEU A 59 4.16 -9.07 1.03
CA LEU A 59 4.50 -7.75 0.53
C LEU A 59 3.86 -6.62 1.34
N THR A 60 2.63 -6.83 1.84
CA THR A 60 1.93 -5.87 2.70
C THR A 60 2.62 -5.77 4.05
N GLN A 61 2.97 -6.90 4.67
CA GLN A 61 3.70 -6.93 5.94
C GLN A 61 5.09 -6.28 5.83
N LEU A 62 5.75 -6.41 4.67
CA LEU A 62 7.01 -5.72 4.35
C LEU A 62 6.82 -4.24 4.00
N SER A 63 5.59 -3.73 3.91
CA SER A 63 5.24 -2.37 3.45
C SER A 63 5.74 -2.02 2.04
N ILE A 64 6.03 -3.02 1.20
CA ILE A 64 6.50 -2.83 -0.18
C ILE A 64 5.45 -3.19 -1.24
N VAL A 65 4.23 -3.47 -0.82
CA VAL A 65 3.12 -3.81 -1.73
C VAL A 65 2.86 -2.74 -2.80
N HIS A 66 3.19 -1.48 -2.51
CA HIS A 66 3.05 -0.36 -3.44
C HIS A 66 3.94 -0.47 -4.69
N LEU A 67 5.02 -1.25 -4.63
CA LEU A 67 5.89 -1.55 -5.78
C LEU A 67 5.23 -2.52 -6.77
N PHE A 68 4.28 -3.33 -6.28
CA PHE A 68 3.57 -4.35 -7.05
C PHE A 68 2.17 -3.91 -7.49
N ALA A 69 1.63 -2.88 -6.88
CA ALA A 69 0.40 -2.27 -7.36
C ALA A 69 0.66 -1.45 -8.63
N LEU A 70 -0.31 -1.43 -9.56
CA LEU A 70 -0.26 -0.51 -10.69
C LEU A 70 -0.14 0.93 -10.19
N SER A 71 0.99 1.56 -10.46
CA SER A 71 1.37 2.85 -9.91
C SER A 71 1.88 3.81 -11.00
N GLY A 72 2.11 5.06 -10.62
CA GLY A 72 2.69 6.07 -11.51
C GLY A 72 4.07 5.69 -12.05
N MET A 73 4.83 4.86 -11.33
CA MET A 73 6.11 4.32 -11.81
C MET A 73 5.90 3.47 -13.08
N HIS A 74 4.97 2.51 -13.04
CA HIS A 74 4.66 1.64 -14.19
C HIS A 74 4.20 2.44 -15.41
N LEU A 75 3.37 3.47 -15.17
CA LEU A 75 2.92 4.37 -16.23
C LEU A 75 4.07 5.14 -16.87
N THR A 76 5.01 5.63 -16.07
CA THR A 76 6.20 6.36 -16.57
C THR A 76 7.12 5.45 -17.36
N ILE A 77 7.29 4.18 -16.93
CA ILE A 77 8.05 3.18 -17.65
C ILE A 77 7.38 2.87 -19.00
N LEU A 78 6.06 2.64 -18.98
CA LEU A 78 5.28 2.41 -20.20
C LEU A 78 5.37 3.59 -21.16
N GLN A 79 5.26 4.83 -20.68
CA GLN A 79 5.40 6.01 -21.52
C GLN A 79 6.79 6.10 -22.15
N LYS A 80 7.85 5.92 -21.36
CA LYS A 80 9.24 5.94 -21.88
C LYS A 80 9.46 4.83 -22.91
N TRP A 81 8.92 3.65 -22.67
CA TRP A 81 9.01 2.51 -23.58
C TRP A 81 8.30 2.80 -24.91
N LEU A 82 7.07 3.32 -24.88
CA LEU A 82 6.32 3.76 -26.06
C LEU A 82 7.05 4.88 -26.83
N MET A 83 7.55 5.89 -26.11
CA MET A 83 8.30 6.97 -26.74
C MET A 83 9.57 6.48 -27.43
N ASN A 84 10.28 5.51 -26.84
CA ASN A 84 11.45 4.89 -27.47
C ASN A 84 11.10 4.13 -28.75
N PHE A 85 9.94 3.49 -28.80
CA PHE A 85 9.44 2.84 -30.01
C PHE A 85 9.03 3.87 -31.06
N LEU A 86 8.35 4.93 -30.66
CA LEU A 86 7.85 5.98 -31.55
C LEU A 86 8.94 6.92 -32.09
N LYS A 87 10.16 6.92 -31.51
CA LYS A 87 11.23 7.83 -31.90
C LYS A 87 11.67 7.70 -33.36
N PHE A 88 11.45 6.53 -33.96
CA PHE A 88 11.81 6.27 -35.36
C PHE A 88 10.80 6.89 -36.35
N PHE A 89 9.61 7.24 -35.91
CA PHE A 89 8.51 7.69 -36.77
C PHE A 89 8.05 9.12 -36.47
N PHE A 90 8.27 9.63 -35.26
CA PHE A 90 7.66 10.89 -34.83
C PHE A 90 8.64 11.81 -34.10
N SER A 91 8.40 13.12 -34.21
CA SER A 91 9.10 14.14 -33.41
C SER A 91 8.84 13.96 -31.90
N LYS A 92 9.70 14.56 -31.04
CA LYS A 92 9.53 14.45 -29.57
C LYS A 92 8.14 14.86 -29.06
N LYS A 93 7.53 15.89 -29.66
CA LYS A 93 6.16 16.30 -29.33
C LYS A 93 5.13 15.25 -29.77
N GLY A 94 5.27 14.72 -30.97
CA GLY A 94 4.41 13.64 -31.50
C GLY A 94 4.53 12.37 -30.66
N GLN A 95 5.75 11.95 -30.29
CA GLN A 95 6.00 10.80 -29.41
C GLN A 95 5.22 10.94 -28.10
N LYS A 96 5.33 12.13 -27.44
CA LYS A 96 4.64 12.40 -26.18
C LYS A 96 3.13 12.39 -26.35
N CYS A 97 2.61 13.02 -27.38
CA CYS A 97 1.16 13.06 -27.66
C CYS A 97 0.60 11.66 -27.92
N ILE A 98 1.19 10.91 -28.84
CA ILE A 98 0.72 9.57 -29.23
C ILE A 98 0.86 8.61 -28.05
N SER A 99 1.99 8.65 -27.29
CA SER A 99 2.13 7.78 -26.12
C SER A 99 1.05 8.04 -25.06
N LEU A 100 0.67 9.30 -24.83
CA LEU A 100 -0.40 9.64 -23.86
C LEU A 100 -1.79 9.17 -24.36
N ILE A 101 -2.06 9.26 -25.66
CA ILE A 101 -3.31 8.73 -26.23
C ILE A 101 -3.38 7.21 -26.03
N LEU A 102 -2.30 6.49 -26.36
CA LEU A 102 -2.24 5.03 -26.21
C LEU A 102 -2.38 4.60 -24.73
N ILE A 103 -1.72 5.31 -23.82
CA ILE A 103 -1.86 5.08 -22.38
C ILE A 103 -3.28 5.38 -21.91
N GLY A 104 -3.91 6.43 -22.41
CA GLY A 104 -5.32 6.75 -22.13
C GLY A 104 -6.25 5.61 -22.51
N VAL A 105 -6.15 5.11 -23.75
CA VAL A 105 -6.92 3.97 -24.23
C VAL A 105 -6.70 2.74 -23.34
N TYR A 106 -5.45 2.43 -23.03
CA TYR A 106 -5.11 1.33 -22.12
C TYR A 106 -5.71 1.51 -20.72
N MET A 107 -5.62 2.70 -20.15
CA MET A 107 -6.15 3.00 -18.82
C MET A 107 -7.68 2.82 -18.73
N PHE A 108 -8.42 3.23 -19.77
CA PHE A 108 -9.88 3.04 -19.83
C PHE A 108 -10.28 1.58 -20.07
N SER A 109 -9.37 0.76 -20.59
CA SER A 109 -9.62 -0.67 -20.83
C SER A 109 -9.36 -1.57 -19.62
N ILE A 110 -8.67 -1.09 -18.58
CA ILE A 110 -8.38 -1.85 -17.36
C ILE A 110 -9.29 -1.42 -16.20
N PRO A 111 -9.45 -2.25 -15.14
CA PRO A 111 -10.21 -1.86 -13.97
C PRO A 111 -9.76 -0.53 -13.37
N TYR A 112 -10.72 0.28 -12.95
CA TYR A 112 -10.47 1.62 -12.42
C TYR A 112 -9.50 1.60 -11.25
N ASN A 113 -8.43 2.41 -11.35
CA ASN A 113 -7.42 2.57 -10.31
C ASN A 113 -7.08 4.06 -10.12
N ILE A 114 -7.36 4.58 -8.93
CA ILE A 114 -7.20 6.00 -8.58
C ILE A 114 -5.76 6.47 -8.72
N SER A 115 -4.78 5.66 -8.27
CA SER A 115 -3.36 6.00 -8.35
C SER A 115 -2.89 6.09 -9.80
N TYR A 116 -3.43 5.24 -10.65
CA TYR A 116 -3.12 5.20 -12.08
C TYR A 116 -3.73 6.39 -12.81
N LEU A 117 -5.02 6.70 -12.51
CA LEU A 117 -5.70 7.88 -13.04
C LEU A 117 -4.94 9.17 -12.68
N ARG A 118 -4.58 9.35 -11.39
CA ARG A 118 -3.77 10.50 -10.97
C ARG A 118 -2.47 10.60 -11.77
N ALA A 119 -1.74 9.49 -11.89
CA ALA A 119 -0.47 9.49 -12.60
C ALA A 119 -0.62 9.85 -14.08
N TYR A 120 -1.67 9.33 -14.73
CA TYR A 120 -2.01 9.70 -16.11
C TYR A 120 -2.31 11.19 -16.24
N LEU A 121 -3.18 11.73 -15.38
CA LEU A 121 -3.54 13.14 -15.40
C LEU A 121 -2.34 14.05 -15.13
N MET A 122 -1.41 13.64 -14.24
CA MET A 122 -0.16 14.36 -13.99
C MET A 122 0.85 14.29 -15.14
N LEU A 123 0.70 13.36 -16.09
CA LEU A 123 1.45 13.33 -17.35
C LEU A 123 0.76 14.15 -18.45
N PHE A 124 -0.58 14.13 -18.45
CA PHE A 124 -1.41 14.75 -19.50
C PHE A 124 -1.64 16.26 -19.27
N LEU A 125 -2.08 16.67 -18.07
CA LEU A 125 -2.41 18.07 -17.77
C LEU A 125 -1.25 19.06 -17.94
N PRO A 126 0.00 18.73 -17.58
CA PRO A 126 1.14 19.61 -17.85
C PRO A 126 1.40 19.84 -19.35
N MET A 127 0.94 18.97 -20.22
CA MET A 127 1.04 19.17 -21.67
C MET A 127 0.10 20.30 -22.15
N ILE A 128 -1.07 20.42 -21.50
CA ILE A 128 -2.07 21.44 -21.83
C ILE A 128 -1.80 22.74 -21.07
N PHE A 129 -1.65 22.64 -19.75
CA PHE A 129 -1.63 23.81 -18.85
C PHE A 129 -0.21 24.21 -18.38
N GLY A 130 0.83 23.44 -18.70
CA GLY A 130 2.19 23.66 -18.20
C GLY A 130 2.86 24.95 -18.67
N LYS A 131 2.21 25.72 -19.55
CA LYS A 131 2.63 27.09 -19.91
C LYS A 131 2.16 28.12 -18.89
N TRP A 132 1.07 27.86 -18.18
CA TRP A 132 0.42 28.83 -17.26
C TRP A 132 0.52 28.38 -15.80
N LEU A 133 0.57 27.06 -15.53
CA LEU A 133 0.54 26.48 -14.21
C LEU A 133 1.78 25.62 -13.98
N ASN A 134 2.34 25.73 -12.77
CA ASN A 134 3.41 24.82 -12.36
C ASN A 134 2.84 23.44 -11.95
N GLN A 135 3.73 22.46 -11.72
CA GLN A 135 3.29 21.09 -11.39
C GLN A 135 2.53 21.00 -10.07
N LEU A 136 2.86 21.85 -9.10
CA LEU A 136 2.18 21.90 -7.81
C LEU A 136 0.76 22.46 -7.96
N ASP A 137 0.57 23.50 -8.79
CA ASP A 137 -0.75 24.07 -9.06
C ASP A 137 -1.65 23.02 -9.74
N ILE A 138 -1.14 22.37 -10.79
CA ILE A 138 -1.87 21.29 -11.49
C ILE A 138 -2.26 20.17 -10.52
N PHE A 139 -1.33 19.76 -9.66
CA PHE A 139 -1.58 18.73 -8.66
C PHE A 139 -2.64 19.15 -7.64
N SER A 140 -2.60 20.41 -7.19
CA SER A 140 -3.57 20.97 -6.24
C SER A 140 -4.97 21.01 -6.84
N PHE A 141 -5.12 21.53 -8.07
CA PHE A 141 -6.39 21.55 -8.78
C PHE A 141 -6.93 20.13 -9.02
N LEU A 142 -6.05 19.19 -9.41
CA LEU A 142 -6.44 17.79 -9.59
C LEU A 142 -6.94 17.18 -8.28
N THR A 143 -6.24 17.42 -7.17
CA THR A 143 -6.62 16.90 -5.84
C THR A 143 -7.98 17.43 -5.42
N VAL A 144 -8.21 18.73 -5.52
CA VAL A 144 -9.49 19.35 -5.19
C VAL A 144 -10.61 18.82 -6.10
N GLY A 145 -10.37 18.75 -7.41
CA GLY A 145 -11.35 18.22 -8.36
C GLY A 145 -11.75 16.77 -8.07
N MET A 146 -10.78 15.91 -7.72
CA MET A 146 -11.06 14.52 -7.35
C MET A 146 -11.87 14.41 -6.05
N LEU A 147 -11.56 15.23 -5.04
CA LEU A 147 -12.31 15.25 -3.77
C LEU A 147 -13.71 15.86 -3.93
N MET A 148 -13.89 16.83 -4.82
CA MET A 148 -15.22 17.36 -5.15
C MET A 148 -16.08 16.32 -5.90
N TYR A 149 -15.45 15.53 -6.77
CA TYR A 149 -16.15 14.44 -7.46
C TYR A 149 -16.55 13.30 -6.52
N ASN A 150 -15.65 12.90 -5.62
CA ASN A 150 -15.92 11.87 -4.62
C ASN A 150 -15.18 12.16 -3.31
N PRO A 151 -15.84 12.76 -2.30
CA PRO A 151 -15.22 13.08 -1.02
C PRO A 151 -14.77 11.85 -0.22
N TYR A 152 -15.34 10.68 -0.47
CA TYR A 152 -14.95 9.43 0.20
C TYR A 152 -13.55 8.94 -0.18
N LEU A 153 -12.91 9.53 -1.19
CA LEU A 153 -11.52 9.23 -1.56
C LEU A 153 -10.54 9.48 -0.40
N ILE A 154 -10.88 10.37 0.53
CA ILE A 154 -10.05 10.63 1.71
C ILE A 154 -9.88 9.39 2.62
N TYR A 155 -10.78 8.41 2.53
CA TYR A 155 -10.68 7.13 3.25
C TYR A 155 -10.02 6.03 2.41
N ASN A 156 -9.72 6.28 1.14
CA ASN A 156 -9.10 5.30 0.26
C ASN A 156 -7.58 5.32 0.41
N LEU A 157 -7.00 4.22 0.90
CA LEU A 157 -5.56 4.10 1.15
C LEU A 157 -4.71 4.36 -0.09
N SER A 158 -5.14 3.87 -1.26
CA SER A 158 -4.43 4.09 -2.53
C SER A 158 -4.41 5.57 -2.91
N PHE A 159 -5.49 6.30 -2.61
CA PHE A 159 -5.55 7.75 -2.79
C PHE A 159 -4.58 8.43 -1.83
N ILE A 160 -4.69 8.16 -0.51
CA ILE A 160 -3.86 8.81 0.52
C ILE A 160 -2.37 8.64 0.19
N PHE A 161 -1.90 7.40 0.03
CA PHE A 161 -0.49 7.13 -0.28
C PHE A 161 -0.04 7.77 -1.58
N SER A 162 -0.82 7.61 -2.65
CA SER A 162 -0.48 8.11 -3.96
C SER A 162 -0.36 9.63 -3.99
N TYR A 163 -1.31 10.33 -3.35
CA TYR A 163 -1.32 11.79 -3.33
C TYR A 163 -0.30 12.38 -2.36
N LEU A 164 -0.18 11.83 -1.14
CA LEU A 164 0.77 12.35 -0.16
C LEU A 164 2.22 12.16 -0.62
N ILE A 165 2.58 10.97 -1.10
CA ILE A 165 3.95 10.73 -1.57
C ILE A 165 4.28 11.59 -2.78
N TYR A 166 3.34 11.77 -3.71
CA TYR A 166 3.57 12.64 -4.86
C TYR A 166 3.68 14.11 -4.46
N PHE A 167 2.89 14.57 -3.50
CA PHE A 167 3.02 15.89 -2.90
C PHE A 167 4.43 16.12 -2.32
N PHE A 168 4.95 15.17 -1.56
CA PHE A 168 6.31 15.27 -1.03
C PHE A 168 7.38 15.27 -2.12
N ILE A 169 7.19 14.50 -3.19
CA ILE A 169 8.09 14.52 -4.37
C ILE A 169 8.12 15.94 -4.98
N LEU A 170 6.96 16.56 -5.14
CA LEU A 170 6.87 17.93 -5.67
C LEU A 170 7.54 18.96 -4.75
N LEU A 171 7.39 18.82 -3.42
CA LEU A 171 8.00 19.72 -2.45
C LEU A 171 9.53 19.56 -2.38
N LEU A 172 10.07 18.36 -2.60
CA LEU A 172 11.51 18.07 -2.52
C LEU A 172 12.32 18.59 -3.72
N GLN A 173 11.71 19.09 -4.77
CA GLN A 173 12.33 19.80 -5.91
C GLN A 173 13.62 19.16 -6.44
N ASN A 174 13.63 17.85 -6.66
CA ASN A 174 14.78 17.08 -7.18
C ASN A 174 16.05 17.09 -6.30
N GLN A 175 15.95 17.37 -5.03
CA GLN A 175 17.08 17.27 -4.10
C GLN A 175 17.66 15.85 -4.06
N LYS A 176 18.97 15.69 -4.20
CA LYS A 176 19.63 14.38 -4.19
C LYS A 176 19.33 13.57 -2.92
N ALA A 177 19.29 14.23 -1.77
CA ALA A 177 18.91 13.63 -0.48
C ALA A 177 17.41 13.35 -0.34
N GLY A 178 16.58 13.91 -1.22
CA GLY A 178 15.12 13.82 -1.17
C GLY A 178 14.61 12.38 -1.21
N LYS A 179 15.27 11.49 -1.94
CA LYS A 179 14.88 10.07 -2.02
C LYS A 179 14.86 9.39 -0.64
N TYR A 180 15.87 9.67 0.19
CA TYR A 180 15.98 9.12 1.54
C TYR A 180 14.98 9.79 2.50
N TYR A 181 14.80 11.10 2.32
CA TYR A 181 13.88 11.86 3.15
C TYR A 181 12.41 11.51 2.86
N LEU A 182 12.08 11.17 1.61
CA LEU A 182 10.74 10.78 1.17
C LEU A 182 10.17 9.60 1.97
N PHE A 183 11.01 8.62 2.33
CA PHE A 183 10.58 7.47 3.13
C PHE A 183 10.07 7.89 4.51
N LEU A 184 10.75 8.83 5.17
CA LEU A 184 10.32 9.33 6.47
C LEU A 184 8.90 9.91 6.43
N GLY A 185 8.50 10.53 5.31
CA GLY A 185 7.15 11.04 5.13
C GLY A 185 6.05 9.98 5.10
N SER A 186 6.36 8.75 4.75
CA SER A 186 5.38 7.65 4.71
C SER A 186 5.18 6.94 6.07
N ILE A 187 6.13 7.08 7.01
CA ILE A 187 6.13 6.32 8.27
C ILE A 187 4.85 6.48 9.08
N PRO A 188 4.31 7.70 9.36
CA PRO A 188 3.08 7.83 10.16
C PRO A 188 1.89 7.12 9.53
N ILE A 189 1.78 7.11 8.19
CA ILE A 189 0.69 6.42 7.49
C ILE A 189 0.86 4.91 7.59
N ILE A 190 2.09 4.40 7.38
CA ILE A 190 2.37 2.96 7.53
C ILE A 190 1.98 2.49 8.92
N ILE A 191 2.41 3.20 9.96
CA ILE A 191 2.09 2.89 11.35
C ILE A 191 0.57 2.97 11.60
N SER A 192 -0.12 3.98 11.07
CA SER A 192 -1.58 4.13 11.25
C SER A 192 -2.40 2.99 10.64
N ILE A 193 -1.87 2.31 9.64
CA ILE A 193 -2.60 1.27 8.90
C ILE A 193 -2.19 -0.13 9.34
N GLN A 194 -0.89 -0.35 9.50
CA GLN A 194 -0.34 -1.69 9.74
C GLN A 194 -0.03 -1.95 11.22
N HIS A 195 0.06 -0.88 12.04
CA HIS A 195 0.49 -0.92 13.44
C HIS A 195 1.87 -1.55 13.64
N VAL A 196 2.62 -1.74 12.56
CA VAL A 196 4.00 -2.22 12.54
C VAL A 196 4.81 -1.39 11.55
N LEU A 197 6.09 -1.20 11.86
CA LEU A 197 7.05 -0.55 10.97
C LEU A 197 8.14 -1.56 10.57
N PRO A 198 8.17 -2.05 9.33
CA PRO A 198 9.27 -2.87 8.84
C PRO A 198 10.50 -1.99 8.66
N VAL A 199 11.52 -2.21 9.50
CA VAL A 199 12.70 -1.33 9.60
C VAL A 199 13.48 -1.27 8.29
N PHE A 200 13.56 -2.38 7.57
CA PHE A 200 14.33 -2.50 6.34
C PHE A 200 13.52 -2.25 5.07
N SER A 201 12.22 -1.93 5.17
CA SER A 201 11.34 -1.75 3.99
C SER A 201 11.88 -0.73 2.98
N PHE A 202 12.51 0.34 3.48
CA PHE A 202 13.13 1.35 2.63
C PHE A 202 14.32 0.82 1.81
N LEU A 203 15.24 0.10 2.46
CA LEU A 203 16.38 -0.50 1.76
C LEU A 203 15.93 -1.56 0.76
N ILE A 204 14.97 -2.39 1.17
CA ILE A 204 14.34 -3.40 0.34
C ILE A 204 13.70 -2.73 -0.90
N GLY A 205 12.96 -1.64 -0.70
CA GLY A 205 12.35 -0.88 -1.78
C GLY A 205 13.36 -0.35 -2.79
N ILE A 206 14.47 0.22 -2.32
CA ILE A 206 15.55 0.71 -3.19
C ILE A 206 16.18 -0.42 -4.01
N LEU A 207 16.41 -1.58 -3.40
CA LEU A 207 17.03 -2.74 -4.05
C LEU A 207 16.10 -3.42 -5.05
N LEU A 208 14.81 -3.56 -4.70
CA LEU A 208 13.82 -4.22 -5.56
C LEU A 208 13.32 -3.35 -6.71
N MET A 209 13.29 -2.03 -6.55
CA MET A 209 12.73 -1.12 -7.56
C MET A 209 13.33 -1.31 -8.96
N PRO A 210 14.67 -1.32 -9.16
CA PRO A 210 15.26 -1.55 -10.49
C PRO A 210 14.95 -2.94 -11.04
N TYR A 211 14.83 -3.95 -10.18
CA TYR A 211 14.48 -5.30 -10.57
C TYR A 211 13.01 -5.39 -11.04
N ILE A 212 12.08 -4.76 -10.33
CA ILE A 212 10.68 -4.67 -10.74
C ILE A 212 10.53 -3.89 -12.04
N GLU A 213 11.30 -2.81 -12.22
CA GLU A 213 11.35 -2.08 -13.50
C GLU A 213 11.80 -2.97 -14.65
N MET A 214 12.79 -3.83 -14.42
CA MET A 214 13.27 -4.79 -15.42
C MET A 214 12.18 -5.81 -15.77
N ILE A 215 11.57 -6.44 -14.79
CA ILE A 215 10.45 -7.39 -14.97
C ILE A 215 9.30 -6.72 -15.75
N TYR A 216 8.92 -5.50 -15.40
CA TYR A 216 7.83 -4.80 -16.09
C TYR A 216 8.15 -4.55 -17.57
N LYS A 217 9.40 -4.19 -17.89
CA LYS A 217 9.85 -4.09 -19.30
C LYS A 217 9.80 -5.44 -20.00
N SER A 218 10.24 -6.52 -19.36
CA SER A 218 10.15 -7.88 -19.92
C SER A 218 8.70 -8.28 -20.20
N MET A 219 7.75 -7.88 -19.35
CA MET A 219 6.32 -8.07 -19.61
C MET A 219 5.83 -7.31 -20.84
N LEU A 220 6.26 -6.05 -21.03
CA LEU A 220 5.91 -5.29 -22.22
C LEU A 220 6.47 -5.94 -23.49
N TYR A 221 7.70 -6.47 -23.45
CA TYR A 221 8.26 -7.25 -24.56
C TYR A 221 7.53 -8.58 -24.76
N TYR A 222 7.07 -9.24 -23.68
CA TYR A 222 6.24 -10.44 -23.80
C TYR A 222 4.93 -10.17 -24.55
N LEU A 223 4.29 -9.03 -24.32
CA LEU A 223 3.07 -8.66 -25.05
C LEU A 223 3.32 -8.53 -26.57
N LEU A 224 4.51 -8.14 -27.00
CA LEU A 224 4.88 -8.06 -28.42
C LEU A 224 5.36 -9.40 -28.98
N LEU A 225 6.35 -10.03 -28.32
CA LEU A 225 7.11 -11.16 -28.85
C LEU A 225 6.61 -12.53 -28.35
N GLY A 226 5.70 -12.55 -27.35
CA GLY A 226 5.03 -13.77 -26.87
C GLY A 226 6.00 -14.82 -26.33
N LYS A 227 5.91 -16.03 -26.87
CA LYS A 227 6.64 -17.22 -26.41
C LYS A 227 8.17 -17.07 -26.36
N TYR A 228 8.75 -16.17 -27.15
CA TYR A 228 10.20 -15.97 -27.18
C TYR A 228 10.76 -15.31 -25.91
N VAL A 229 9.96 -14.48 -25.23
CA VAL A 229 10.34 -13.81 -23.98
C VAL A 229 9.93 -14.63 -22.75
N LEU A 230 9.00 -15.57 -22.90
CA LEU A 230 8.43 -16.34 -21.79
C LEU A 230 9.46 -17.06 -20.90
N PRO A 231 10.50 -17.76 -21.44
CA PRO A 231 11.49 -18.42 -20.58
C PRO A 231 12.25 -17.45 -19.69
N PHE A 232 12.62 -16.29 -20.23
CA PHE A 232 13.31 -15.24 -19.47
C PHE A 232 12.40 -14.65 -18.39
N LEU A 233 11.16 -14.29 -18.74
CA LEU A 233 10.18 -13.75 -17.80
C LEU A 233 9.83 -14.75 -16.70
N SER A 234 9.77 -16.06 -16.99
CA SER A 234 9.52 -17.09 -15.97
C SER A 234 10.68 -17.21 -14.99
N LEU A 235 11.92 -17.10 -15.45
CA LEU A 235 13.10 -17.09 -14.59
C LEU A 235 13.13 -15.85 -13.69
N GLU A 236 12.85 -14.67 -14.24
CA GLU A 236 12.74 -13.43 -13.47
C GLU A 236 11.65 -13.56 -12.38
N TYR A 237 10.52 -14.16 -12.70
CA TYR A 237 9.42 -14.35 -11.76
C TYR A 237 9.78 -15.33 -10.63
N GLU A 238 10.37 -16.48 -10.93
CA GLU A 238 10.82 -17.44 -9.94
C GLU A 238 11.87 -16.82 -8.98
N LEU A 239 12.80 -16.04 -9.54
CA LEU A 239 13.80 -15.33 -8.74
C LEU A 239 13.14 -14.28 -7.83
N LEU A 240 12.15 -13.53 -8.35
CA LEU A 240 11.38 -12.57 -7.56
C LEU A 240 10.70 -13.24 -6.36
N LEU A 241 10.03 -14.38 -6.56
CA LEU A 241 9.35 -15.10 -5.48
C LEU A 241 10.33 -15.57 -4.40
N LYS A 242 11.50 -16.09 -4.81
CA LYS A 242 12.57 -16.48 -3.87
C LYS A 242 13.12 -15.29 -3.10
N MET A 243 13.32 -14.15 -3.78
CA MET A 243 13.77 -12.92 -3.12
C MET A 243 12.75 -12.43 -2.10
N ILE A 244 11.45 -12.43 -2.42
CA ILE A 244 10.38 -12.02 -1.49
C ILE A 244 10.35 -12.95 -0.27
N ALA A 245 10.41 -14.27 -0.47
CA ALA A 245 10.43 -15.24 0.62
C ALA A 245 11.65 -15.00 1.54
N PHE A 246 12.84 -14.92 0.96
CA PHE A 246 14.08 -14.66 1.70
C PHE A 246 14.00 -13.34 2.50
N ILE A 247 13.57 -12.25 1.87
CA ILE A 247 13.44 -10.96 2.54
C ILE A 247 12.42 -11.02 3.68
N TYR A 248 11.32 -11.75 3.49
CA TYR A 248 10.28 -11.89 4.50
C TYR A 248 10.80 -12.63 5.74
N ASP A 249 11.54 -13.73 5.56
CA ASP A 249 12.09 -14.54 6.65
C ASP A 249 13.12 -13.76 7.49
N PHE A 250 13.81 -12.81 6.90
CA PHE A 250 14.79 -11.95 7.59
C PHE A 250 14.23 -10.56 7.95
N SER A 251 12.94 -10.32 7.76
CA SER A 251 12.35 -9.02 8.05
C SER A 251 12.20 -8.79 9.57
N PHE A 252 12.59 -7.61 10.00
CA PHE A 252 12.38 -7.15 11.37
C PHE A 252 11.36 -6.03 11.39
N THR A 253 10.32 -6.19 12.20
CA THR A 253 9.23 -5.23 12.35
C THR A 253 9.19 -4.68 13.77
N LEU A 254 9.05 -3.35 13.88
CA LEU A 254 8.80 -2.69 15.15
C LEU A 254 7.29 -2.49 15.34
N PRO A 255 6.74 -2.93 16.48
CA PRO A 255 5.33 -2.74 16.79
C PRO A 255 5.04 -1.29 17.23
N PHE A 256 3.90 -0.76 16.80
CA PHE A 256 3.42 0.58 17.16
C PHE A 256 1.92 0.55 17.43
N SER A 257 1.46 1.34 18.40
CA SER A 257 0.03 1.61 18.59
C SER A 257 -0.52 2.55 17.51
N GLN A 258 -1.84 2.80 17.54
CA GLN A 258 -2.48 3.81 16.68
C GLN A 258 -1.96 5.22 17.03
N PRO A 259 -1.36 5.96 16.09
CA PRO A 259 -0.85 7.29 16.38
C PRO A 259 -1.97 8.30 16.62
N THR A 260 -1.81 9.13 17.64
CA THR A 260 -2.72 10.23 17.91
C THR A 260 -2.56 11.34 16.86
N LEU A 261 -3.60 12.12 16.61
CA LEU A 261 -3.54 13.27 15.71
C LEU A 261 -2.47 14.29 16.11
N PHE A 262 -2.26 14.46 17.42
CA PHE A 262 -1.20 15.32 17.95
C PHE A 262 0.18 14.81 17.53
N PHE A 263 0.44 13.53 17.67
CA PHE A 263 1.71 12.91 17.25
C PHE A 263 1.95 13.08 15.74
N ILE A 264 0.93 12.78 14.92
CA ILE A 264 0.97 12.97 13.47
C ILE A 264 1.28 14.44 13.11
N GLY A 265 0.63 15.39 13.79
CA GLY A 265 0.84 16.81 13.58
C GLY A 265 2.27 17.26 13.89
N VAL A 266 2.81 16.87 15.05
CA VAL A 266 4.21 17.17 15.44
C VAL A 266 5.19 16.55 14.45
N TYR A 267 4.95 15.28 14.08
CA TYR A 267 5.81 14.58 13.11
C TYR A 267 5.86 15.30 11.76
N TYR A 268 4.71 15.60 11.17
CA TYR A 268 4.67 16.28 9.87
C TYR A 268 5.14 17.73 9.92
N TYR A 269 4.97 18.42 11.03
CA TYR A 269 5.59 19.73 11.22
C TYR A 269 7.12 19.67 11.12
N LEU A 270 7.74 18.74 11.84
CA LEU A 270 9.20 18.53 11.78
C LEU A 270 9.66 18.07 10.40
N TYR A 271 8.88 17.19 9.78
CA TYR A 271 9.15 16.68 8.45
C TYR A 271 9.13 17.80 7.39
N LEU A 272 8.10 18.64 7.38
CA LEU A 272 8.00 19.77 6.46
C LEU A 272 9.09 20.82 6.70
N LYS A 273 9.46 21.06 7.96
CA LYS A 273 10.60 21.90 8.31
C LYS A 273 11.92 21.36 7.72
N GLY A 274 12.09 20.05 7.71
CA GLY A 274 13.24 19.40 7.06
C GLY A 274 13.21 19.53 5.54
N ILE A 275 12.06 19.37 4.89
CA ILE A 275 11.90 19.65 3.44
C ILE A 275 12.31 21.09 3.13
N TYR A 276 11.84 22.06 3.92
CA TYR A 276 12.23 23.47 3.73
C TYR A 276 13.76 23.65 3.82
N LYS A 277 14.42 23.04 4.84
CA LYS A 277 15.88 23.09 4.99
C LYS A 277 16.61 22.46 3.80
N LEU A 278 16.13 21.30 3.31
CA LEU A 278 16.69 20.67 2.12
C LEU A 278 16.63 21.59 0.90
N ASN A 279 15.50 22.25 0.68
CA ASN A 279 15.32 23.14 -0.47
C ASN A 279 16.21 24.38 -0.43
N VAL A 280 16.60 24.83 0.77
CA VAL A 280 17.59 25.92 0.94
C VAL A 280 19.02 25.40 1.17
N ASN A 281 19.29 24.15 0.78
CA ASN A 281 20.59 23.48 0.86
C ASN A 281 21.22 23.48 2.27
N ARG A 282 20.40 23.45 3.33
CA ARG A 282 20.84 23.32 4.73
C ARG A 282 20.87 21.87 5.19
N LYS A 283 21.72 21.58 6.16
CA LYS A 283 21.79 20.23 6.78
C LYS A 283 20.50 19.94 7.56
N VAL A 284 19.97 18.72 7.43
CA VAL A 284 18.73 18.26 8.07
C VAL A 284 18.97 17.25 9.20
N THR A 285 20.20 17.09 9.63
CA THR A 285 20.57 16.11 10.69
C THR A 285 19.75 16.31 11.96
N GLN A 286 19.55 17.56 12.37
CA GLN A 286 18.75 17.88 13.56
C GLN A 286 17.29 17.46 13.40
N GLU A 287 16.65 17.74 12.25
CA GLU A 287 15.27 17.35 11.95
C GLU A 287 15.13 15.83 11.91
N VAL A 288 16.07 15.13 11.30
CA VAL A 288 16.07 13.64 11.28
C VAL A 288 16.20 13.10 12.71
N CYS A 289 17.12 13.62 13.52
CA CYS A 289 17.24 13.21 14.93
C CYS A 289 15.94 13.47 15.72
N LEU A 290 15.31 14.64 15.51
CA LEU A 290 14.03 14.95 16.15
C LEU A 290 12.92 14.02 15.70
N LEU A 291 12.80 13.71 14.41
CA LEU A 291 11.84 12.75 13.88
C LEU A 291 12.03 11.35 14.49
N LEU A 292 13.28 10.90 14.60
CA LEU A 292 13.59 9.61 15.23
C LEU A 292 13.28 9.64 16.74
N SER A 293 13.53 10.75 17.43
CA SER A 293 13.17 10.92 18.84
C SER A 293 11.66 10.89 19.05
N VAL A 294 10.88 11.53 18.16
CA VAL A 294 9.42 11.49 18.18
C VAL A 294 8.92 10.06 17.95
N LEU A 295 9.48 9.32 16.99
CA LEU A 295 9.14 7.91 16.75
C LEU A 295 9.47 7.04 17.96
N LEU A 296 10.62 7.26 18.59
CA LEU A 296 11.03 6.52 19.78
C LEU A 296 10.11 6.79 20.98
N ALA A 297 9.76 8.06 21.21
CA ALA A 297 8.81 8.44 22.25
C ALA A 297 7.44 7.78 22.00
N PHE A 298 7.02 7.73 20.74
CA PHE A 298 5.76 7.09 20.36
C PHE A 298 5.82 5.56 20.49
N TYR A 299 6.94 4.92 20.18
CA TYR A 299 7.13 3.49 20.40
C TYR A 299 6.90 3.10 21.86
N PHE A 300 7.34 3.92 22.79
CA PHE A 300 7.17 3.70 24.23
C PHE A 300 5.82 4.20 24.79
N TYR A 301 5.01 4.89 23.99
CA TYR A 301 3.74 5.49 24.44
C TYR A 301 2.81 4.51 25.17
N PRO A 302 2.57 3.26 24.71
CA PRO A 302 1.70 2.32 25.43
C PRO A 302 2.17 2.02 26.85
N TYR A 303 3.48 2.04 27.09
CA TYR A 303 4.07 1.75 28.42
C TYR A 303 3.95 2.93 29.41
N TYR A 304 3.60 4.12 28.92
CA TYR A 304 3.32 5.27 29.79
C TYR A 304 1.85 5.46 30.12
N ASN A 305 0.95 4.63 29.55
CA ASN A 305 -0.46 4.72 29.84
C ASN A 305 -0.73 4.22 31.28
N MET A 306 -1.07 5.16 32.16
CA MET A 306 -1.36 4.88 33.59
C MET A 306 -2.72 4.24 33.82
N LYS A 307 -3.60 4.26 32.81
CA LYS A 307 -4.98 3.77 32.93
C LYS A 307 -5.08 2.36 32.36
N GLY A 308 -5.67 1.46 33.17
CA GLY A 308 -6.19 0.21 32.61
C GLY A 308 -7.49 0.47 31.84
N GLN A 309 -7.82 -0.46 30.94
CA GLN A 309 -9.07 -0.39 30.18
C GLN A 309 -9.72 -1.76 30.08
N VAL A 310 -11.04 -1.74 30.04
CA VAL A 310 -11.86 -2.88 29.68
C VAL A 310 -12.71 -2.44 28.49
N VAL A 311 -12.61 -3.15 27.39
CA VAL A 311 -13.27 -2.80 26.14
C VAL A 311 -14.00 -4.01 25.60
N MET A 312 -15.28 -3.83 25.27
CA MET A 312 -16.04 -4.79 24.47
C MET A 312 -15.72 -4.54 23.00
N ILE A 313 -15.10 -5.52 22.33
CA ILE A 313 -14.74 -5.42 20.91
C ILE A 313 -15.96 -5.80 20.08
N ASP A 314 -16.28 -4.98 19.07
CA ASP A 314 -17.31 -5.32 18.09
C ASP A 314 -16.81 -6.43 17.15
N VAL A 315 -17.13 -7.66 17.51
CA VAL A 315 -16.84 -8.86 16.72
C VAL A 315 -17.98 -9.22 15.76
N GLY A 316 -19.09 -8.46 15.80
CA GLY A 316 -20.27 -8.65 14.95
C GLY A 316 -21.22 -9.73 15.50
N GLN A 317 -20.77 -10.92 15.79
CA GLN A 317 -21.55 -11.98 16.42
C GLN A 317 -20.77 -12.57 17.59
N GLY A 318 -21.44 -12.74 18.74
CA GLY A 318 -20.86 -13.19 20.00
C GLY A 318 -20.17 -12.08 20.80
N ASP A 319 -19.53 -12.49 21.87
CA ASP A 319 -18.87 -11.60 22.82
C ASP A 319 -17.36 -11.63 22.69
N CYS A 320 -16.72 -10.50 22.99
CA CYS A 320 -15.27 -10.39 23.08
C CYS A 320 -14.88 -9.20 23.95
N PHE A 321 -14.30 -9.46 25.12
CA PHE A 321 -13.83 -8.42 26.03
C PHE A 321 -12.32 -8.40 26.09
N PHE A 322 -11.75 -7.24 25.85
CA PHE A 322 -10.33 -7.00 26.00
C PHE A 322 -10.05 -6.24 27.30
N ILE A 323 -9.15 -6.76 28.13
CA ILE A 323 -8.71 -6.17 29.38
C ILE A 323 -7.23 -5.86 29.29
N GLN A 324 -6.86 -4.59 29.44
CA GLN A 324 -5.47 -4.14 29.49
C GLN A 324 -5.18 -3.51 30.84
N GLN A 325 -4.13 -3.98 31.50
CA GLN A 325 -3.63 -3.38 32.74
C GLN A 325 -2.85 -2.10 32.45
N PRO A 326 -2.76 -1.18 33.42
CA PRO A 326 -1.90 0.01 33.32
C PRO A 326 -0.46 -0.36 32.92
N TYR A 327 0.18 0.54 32.18
CA TYR A 327 1.58 0.38 31.71
C TYR A 327 1.80 -0.85 30.80
N ALA A 328 0.77 -1.31 30.13
CA ALA A 328 0.79 -2.52 29.31
C ALA A 328 1.32 -3.77 30.03
N ARG A 329 1.12 -3.88 31.35
CA ARG A 329 1.65 -4.98 32.18
C ARG A 329 0.94 -6.31 31.99
N GLY A 330 -0.31 -6.29 31.52
CA GLY A 330 -1.09 -7.49 31.27
C GLY A 330 -2.18 -7.23 30.24
N ASN A 331 -2.35 -8.18 29.32
CA ASN A 331 -3.31 -8.13 28.23
C ASN A 331 -4.09 -9.44 28.21
N VAL A 332 -5.38 -9.36 28.46
CA VAL A 332 -6.26 -10.52 28.59
C VAL A 332 -7.43 -10.35 27.64
N LEU A 333 -7.85 -11.43 27.01
CA LEU A 333 -9.05 -11.52 26.19
C LEU A 333 -10.02 -12.49 26.86
N ILE A 334 -11.29 -12.14 26.92
CA ILE A 334 -12.38 -13.02 27.34
C ILE A 334 -13.28 -13.20 26.13
N ASP A 335 -13.39 -14.44 25.68
CA ASP A 335 -14.02 -14.86 24.44
C ASP A 335 -13.38 -14.24 23.18
N THR A 336 -13.65 -14.79 22.03
CA THR A 336 -13.04 -14.36 20.77
C THR A 336 -14.05 -14.00 19.70
N GLY A 337 -15.34 -14.25 19.97
CA GLY A 337 -16.38 -14.18 18.96
C GLY A 337 -16.24 -15.24 17.88
N GLY A 338 -17.14 -15.25 16.92
CA GLY A 338 -17.11 -16.14 15.78
C GLY A 338 -17.90 -15.60 14.60
N LEU A 339 -17.31 -15.60 13.39
CA LEU A 339 -17.95 -15.15 12.17
C LEU A 339 -17.78 -16.20 11.07
N GLN A 340 -18.86 -16.83 10.62
CA GLN A 340 -18.78 -17.94 9.63
C GLN A 340 -18.30 -17.50 8.24
N LYS A 341 -18.47 -16.22 7.88
CA LYS A 341 -18.19 -15.72 6.51
C LYS A 341 -16.78 -15.17 6.31
N SER A 342 -16.04 -14.91 7.40
CA SER A 342 -14.67 -14.33 7.31
C SER A 342 -13.87 -14.70 8.55
N ASP A 343 -12.55 -14.73 8.41
CA ASP A 343 -11.65 -14.89 9.53
C ASP A 343 -11.67 -13.63 10.41
N LEU A 344 -12.36 -13.73 11.54
CA LEU A 344 -12.56 -12.64 12.50
C LEU A 344 -11.24 -12.25 13.18
N ALA A 345 -10.34 -13.22 13.45
CA ALA A 345 -9.08 -12.95 14.12
C ALA A 345 -8.22 -11.99 13.29
N THR A 346 -7.97 -12.32 12.03
CA THR A 346 -7.12 -11.51 11.15
C THR A 346 -7.78 -10.24 10.63
N SER A 347 -9.12 -10.24 10.50
CA SER A 347 -9.85 -9.09 9.95
C SER A 347 -10.20 -8.01 10.97
N ARG A 348 -10.37 -8.36 12.26
CA ARG A 348 -10.83 -7.42 13.31
C ARG A 348 -10.02 -7.48 14.60
N LEU A 349 -9.87 -8.67 15.21
CA LEU A 349 -9.27 -8.78 16.56
C LEU A 349 -7.80 -8.37 16.57
N ILE A 350 -6.98 -8.95 15.72
CA ILE A 350 -5.55 -8.66 15.67
C ILE A 350 -5.29 -7.19 15.31
N PRO A 351 -5.92 -6.60 14.27
CA PRO A 351 -5.77 -5.17 13.98
C PRO A 351 -6.20 -4.28 15.14
N TYR A 352 -7.28 -4.62 15.83
CA TYR A 352 -7.72 -3.86 17.02
C TYR A 352 -6.70 -3.93 18.15
N LEU A 353 -6.24 -5.13 18.53
CA LEU A 353 -5.24 -5.32 19.58
C LEU A 353 -3.94 -4.56 19.25
N GLN A 354 -3.47 -4.66 18.02
CA GLN A 354 -2.29 -3.93 17.55
C GLN A 354 -2.49 -2.42 17.61
N SER A 355 -3.68 -1.92 17.27
CA SER A 355 -3.99 -0.49 17.39
C SER A 355 -3.88 0.03 18.83
N GLN A 356 -4.13 -0.82 19.82
CA GLN A 356 -3.96 -0.53 21.25
C GLN A 356 -2.51 -0.72 21.74
N GLY A 357 -1.57 -1.08 20.85
CA GLY A 357 -0.19 -1.36 21.21
C GLY A 357 0.02 -2.75 21.85
N VAL A 358 -0.89 -3.67 21.61
CA VAL A 358 -0.85 -5.04 22.13
C VAL A 358 -0.37 -5.98 21.04
N PHE A 359 0.73 -6.67 21.27
CA PHE A 359 1.37 -7.59 20.34
C PHE A 359 1.51 -9.02 20.89
N TYR A 360 0.99 -9.26 22.06
CA TYR A 360 0.80 -10.58 22.66
C TYR A 360 -0.33 -10.52 23.70
N LEU A 361 -0.98 -11.65 23.94
CA LEU A 361 -1.94 -11.86 25.01
C LEU A 361 -1.33 -12.73 26.09
N ASP A 362 -1.48 -12.34 27.34
CA ASP A 362 -1.06 -13.15 28.50
C ASP A 362 -1.99 -14.33 28.72
N ALA A 363 -3.30 -14.10 28.53
CA ALA A 363 -4.29 -15.15 28.59
C ALA A 363 -5.48 -14.86 27.67
N VAL A 364 -6.11 -15.91 27.18
CA VAL A 364 -7.43 -15.90 26.56
C VAL A 364 -8.30 -16.82 27.38
N PHE A 365 -9.39 -16.30 27.95
CA PHE A 365 -10.41 -17.05 28.64
C PHE A 365 -11.56 -17.34 27.68
N ILE A 366 -12.01 -18.59 27.63
CA ILE A 366 -13.19 -18.98 26.85
C ILE A 366 -14.28 -19.36 27.83
N SER A 367 -15.41 -18.66 27.79
CA SER A 367 -16.51 -18.89 28.70
C SER A 367 -17.20 -20.24 28.45
N HIS A 368 -17.36 -20.60 27.18
CA HIS A 368 -17.93 -21.87 26.72
C HIS A 368 -17.58 -22.16 25.25
N GLU A 369 -17.83 -23.38 24.79
CA GLU A 369 -17.38 -23.89 23.48
C GLU A 369 -18.28 -23.49 22.29
N ASP A 370 -19.24 -22.60 22.46
CA ASP A 370 -20.08 -22.15 21.35
C ASP A 370 -19.29 -21.32 20.35
N TYR A 371 -19.60 -21.50 19.07
CA TYR A 371 -18.83 -20.89 17.98
C TYR A 371 -18.73 -19.34 18.05
N ASP A 372 -19.75 -18.69 18.54
CA ASP A 372 -19.81 -17.25 18.75
C ASP A 372 -18.96 -16.74 19.92
N HIS A 373 -18.37 -17.66 20.72
CA HIS A 373 -17.44 -17.36 21.80
C HIS A 373 -16.02 -17.82 21.51
N CYS A 374 -15.82 -18.95 20.87
CA CYS A 374 -14.50 -19.54 20.59
C CYS A 374 -14.10 -19.61 19.10
N GLY A 375 -14.97 -19.18 18.17
CA GLY A 375 -14.79 -19.42 16.74
C GLY A 375 -13.54 -18.81 16.13
N ALA A 376 -13.05 -17.68 16.66
CA ALA A 376 -11.83 -17.06 16.17
C ALA A 376 -10.55 -17.53 16.89
N LEU A 377 -10.64 -18.38 17.92
CA LEU A 377 -9.51 -18.77 18.77
C LEU A 377 -8.39 -19.47 17.99
N ALA A 378 -8.74 -20.39 17.10
CA ALA A 378 -7.76 -21.17 16.32
C ALA A 378 -6.90 -20.24 15.43
N SER A 379 -7.56 -19.38 14.65
CA SER A 379 -6.89 -18.40 13.81
C SER A 379 -6.11 -17.36 14.62
N LEU A 380 -6.64 -16.96 15.79
CA LEU A 380 -5.91 -16.04 16.70
C LEU A 380 -4.60 -16.66 17.18
N LYS A 381 -4.58 -17.94 17.56
CA LYS A 381 -3.36 -18.64 17.98
C LYS A 381 -2.34 -18.81 16.85
N GLU A 382 -2.80 -18.98 15.64
CA GLU A 382 -1.94 -19.14 14.47
C GLU A 382 -1.23 -17.81 14.10
N HIS A 383 -1.93 -16.68 14.20
CA HIS A 383 -1.47 -15.40 13.69
C HIS A 383 -1.06 -14.39 14.79
N PHE A 384 -1.29 -14.73 16.06
CA PHE A 384 -0.99 -13.83 17.19
C PHE A 384 -0.42 -14.60 18.38
N LYS A 385 0.54 -13.97 19.08
CA LYS A 385 1.20 -14.61 20.22
C LYS A 385 0.27 -14.67 21.44
N VAL A 386 -0.20 -15.86 21.80
CA VAL A 386 -1.02 -16.14 22.98
C VAL A 386 -0.21 -17.01 23.94
N LYS A 387 -0.03 -16.58 25.21
CA LYS A 387 0.76 -17.36 26.20
C LYS A 387 -0.04 -18.51 26.79
N LYS A 388 -1.32 -18.25 27.15
CA LYS A 388 -2.21 -19.25 27.78
C LYS A 388 -3.60 -19.14 27.22
N VAL A 389 -4.29 -20.27 27.14
CA VAL A 389 -5.73 -20.36 26.90
C VAL A 389 -6.34 -21.13 28.08
N LEU A 390 -7.43 -20.61 28.63
CA LEU A 390 -8.07 -21.09 29.86
C LEU A 390 -9.56 -21.20 29.65
#